data_242d373952c7b440ecf7d1e50316448f
#
_entry.id   242d373952c7b440ecf7d1e50316448f
#
_cell.length_a   1.000
_cell.length_b   1.000
_cell.length_c   1.000
_cell.angle_alpha   90.00
_cell.angle_beta   90.00
_cell.angle_gamma   90.00
#
_symmetry.space_group_name_H-M   'P 1'
#
loop_
_entity.id
_entity.type
_entity.pdbx_description
1 polymer ?
#
loop_
_entity_poly.entity_id
_entity_poly.type
_entity_poly.pdbx_seq_one_letter_code
_entity_poly.pdbx_strand_id
1 'polypeptide(L)'
;MSAPASPAQRLVCDTSFVGTIARRAAHPERFEHWPAATVERIAASILAISVVTLAEARYGYLQAGWGRARAAREEHRLATFLQMPLDPTVLDEWARLKLSSRRNGWNVSDNDLWIAATATARGHALVTCDADQARIVDPKLEVLHLPIAP
;
A
#
# COMPACT_ATOMS: atom_id res chain seq x y z
N MET A 1 -1.71 32.45 -18.93
CA MET A 1 -0.74 31.33 -18.73
C MET A 1 -1.29 30.43 -17.63
N SER A 2 -1.61 29.19 -17.95
CA SER A 2 -1.96 28.20 -16.94
C SER A 2 -0.70 27.84 -16.13
N ALA A 3 -0.80 27.85 -14.80
CA ALA A 3 0.26 27.33 -13.96
C ALA A 3 0.55 25.87 -14.36
N PRO A 4 1.81 25.41 -14.35
CA PRO A 4 2.10 24.01 -14.59
C PRO A 4 1.30 23.18 -13.57
N ALA A 5 0.58 22.17 -14.05
CA ALA A 5 -0.14 21.24 -13.17
C ALA A 5 0.86 20.67 -12.17
N SER A 6 0.52 20.72 -10.88
CA SER A 6 1.33 20.08 -9.85
C SER A 6 1.53 18.60 -10.24
N PRO A 7 2.73 18.04 -10.06
CA PRO A 7 2.99 16.65 -10.39
C PRO A 7 1.99 15.76 -9.64
N ALA A 8 1.46 14.76 -10.34
CA ALA A 8 0.51 13.82 -9.74
C ALA A 8 1.09 13.22 -8.46
N GLN A 9 0.31 13.27 -7.38
CA GLN A 9 0.70 12.68 -6.10
C GLN A 9 0.95 11.18 -6.28
N ARG A 10 1.93 10.63 -5.58
CA ARG A 10 2.17 9.20 -5.49
C ARG A 10 1.72 8.69 -4.14
N LEU A 11 1.06 7.54 -4.13
CA LEU A 11 0.61 6.86 -2.92
C LEU A 11 1.18 5.44 -2.93
N VAL A 12 1.74 5.01 -1.80
CA VAL A 12 2.19 3.62 -1.63
C VAL A 12 1.03 2.82 -1.07
N CYS A 13 0.66 1.77 -1.79
CA CYS A 13 -0.42 0.86 -1.41
C CYS A 13 0.16 -0.36 -0.71
N ASP A 14 -0.40 -0.73 0.44
CA ASP A 14 -0.05 -1.97 1.09
C ASP A 14 -0.74 -3.17 0.44
N THR A 15 -0.36 -4.37 0.85
CA THR A 15 -0.89 -5.60 0.28
C THR A 15 -2.38 -5.77 0.53
N SER A 16 -2.89 -5.31 1.67
CA SER A 16 -4.31 -5.38 2.00
C SER A 16 -5.16 -4.51 1.06
N PHE A 17 -4.70 -3.29 0.76
CA PHE A 17 -5.36 -2.39 -0.17
C PHE A 17 -5.31 -2.93 -1.61
N VAL A 18 -4.16 -3.42 -2.06
CA VAL A 18 -3.99 -4.00 -3.41
C VAL A 18 -4.95 -5.16 -3.66
N GLY A 19 -5.14 -6.04 -2.67
CA GLY A 19 -6.12 -7.12 -2.75
C GLY A 19 -7.57 -6.62 -2.70
N THR A 20 -7.83 -5.58 -1.94
CA THR A 20 -9.19 -5.03 -1.76
C THR A 20 -9.67 -4.21 -2.96
N ILE A 21 -8.81 -3.44 -3.60
CA ILE A 21 -9.21 -2.63 -4.77
C ILE A 21 -9.68 -3.49 -5.95
N ALA A 22 -9.14 -4.70 -6.11
CA ALA A 22 -9.62 -5.64 -7.10
C ALA A 22 -11.06 -6.12 -6.79
N ARG A 23 -11.38 -6.36 -5.52
CA ARG A 23 -12.74 -6.71 -5.07
C ARG A 23 -13.70 -5.53 -5.21
N ARG A 24 -13.25 -4.30 -4.93
CA ARG A 24 -14.06 -3.10 -5.13
C ARG A 24 -14.45 -2.89 -6.58
N ALA A 25 -13.57 -3.17 -7.52
CA ALA A 25 -13.88 -3.08 -8.95
C ALA A 25 -14.99 -4.05 -9.37
N ALA A 26 -15.05 -5.24 -8.73
CA ALA A 26 -16.09 -6.23 -8.98
C ALA A 26 -17.40 -5.98 -8.22
N HIS A 27 -17.31 -5.38 -7.02
CA HIS A 27 -18.43 -5.19 -6.08
C HIS A 27 -18.38 -3.80 -5.44
N PRO A 28 -18.57 -2.71 -6.21
CA PRO A 28 -18.44 -1.34 -5.70
C PRO A 28 -19.39 -1.03 -4.54
N GLU A 29 -20.56 -1.65 -4.52
CA GLU A 29 -21.59 -1.46 -3.48
C GLU A 29 -21.09 -1.82 -2.06
N ARG A 30 -20.10 -2.68 -1.94
CA ARG A 30 -19.52 -3.07 -0.64
C ARG A 30 -18.59 -2.02 -0.04
N PHE A 31 -18.25 -1.00 -0.82
CA PHE A 31 -17.24 0.01 -0.46
C PHE A 31 -17.79 1.44 -0.46
N GLU A 32 -19.13 1.59 -0.47
CA GLU A 32 -19.80 2.89 -0.42
C GLU A 32 -19.54 3.66 0.87
N HIS A 33 -19.15 2.95 1.95
CA HIS A 33 -18.78 3.56 3.23
C HIS A 33 -17.41 4.24 3.21
N TRP A 34 -16.60 4.05 2.16
CA TRP A 34 -15.32 4.74 2.06
C TRP A 34 -15.52 6.24 1.80
N PRO A 35 -14.75 7.12 2.51
CA PRO A 35 -14.89 8.55 2.33
C PRO A 35 -14.65 8.98 0.88
N ALA A 36 -15.60 9.66 0.27
CA ALA A 36 -15.54 10.06 -1.15
C ALA A 36 -14.25 10.86 -1.45
N ALA A 37 -13.89 11.81 -0.61
CA ALA A 37 -12.68 12.63 -0.79
C ALA A 37 -11.40 11.77 -0.81
N THR A 38 -11.32 10.72 0.00
CA THR A 38 -10.17 9.80 0.00
C THR A 38 -10.14 8.96 -1.27
N VAL A 39 -11.30 8.47 -1.71
CA VAL A 39 -11.43 7.71 -2.96
C VAL A 39 -11.03 8.56 -4.17
N GLU A 40 -11.49 9.81 -4.23
CA GLU A 40 -11.11 10.77 -5.28
C GLU A 40 -9.62 11.06 -5.28
N ARG A 41 -9.01 11.27 -4.11
CA ARG A 41 -7.57 11.46 -3.97
C ARG A 41 -6.77 10.27 -4.51
N ILE A 42 -7.19 9.06 -4.17
CA ILE A 42 -6.57 7.82 -4.66
C ILE A 42 -6.71 7.72 -6.19
N ALA A 43 -7.89 7.97 -6.72
CA ALA A 43 -8.15 7.94 -8.17
C ALA A 43 -7.32 8.96 -8.96
N ALA A 44 -7.01 10.11 -8.36
CA ALA A 44 -6.18 11.16 -8.96
C ALA A 44 -4.67 10.95 -8.79
N SER A 45 -4.25 9.89 -8.09
CA SER A 45 -2.85 9.64 -7.72
C SER A 45 -2.22 8.53 -8.58
N ILE A 46 -0.89 8.55 -8.67
CA ILE A 46 -0.13 7.40 -9.15
C ILE A 46 0.01 6.42 -8.01
N LEU A 47 -0.49 5.20 -8.20
CA LEU A 47 -0.41 4.15 -7.19
C LEU A 47 0.89 3.38 -7.34
N ALA A 48 1.59 3.22 -6.24
CA ALA A 48 2.86 2.50 -6.16
C ALA A 48 2.75 1.34 -5.16
N ILE A 49 3.58 0.34 -5.35
CA ILE A 49 3.73 -0.78 -4.42
C ILE A 49 5.21 -1.04 -4.14
N SER A 50 5.50 -1.48 -2.91
CA SER A 50 6.82 -2.02 -2.57
C SER A 50 7.04 -3.37 -3.26
N VAL A 51 8.29 -3.70 -3.55
CA VAL A 51 8.67 -5.07 -3.96
C VAL A 51 8.28 -6.12 -2.92
N VAL A 52 8.11 -5.73 -1.65
CA VAL A 52 7.58 -6.60 -0.59
C VAL A 52 6.14 -7.01 -0.89
N THR A 53 5.30 -6.09 -1.33
CA THR A 53 3.92 -6.39 -1.76
C THR A 53 3.89 -7.36 -2.94
N LEU A 54 4.81 -7.21 -3.90
CA LEU A 54 4.96 -8.20 -4.99
C LEU A 54 5.29 -9.59 -4.47
N ALA A 55 6.25 -9.67 -3.53
CA ALA A 55 6.63 -10.95 -2.94
C ALA A 55 5.46 -11.60 -2.18
N GLU A 56 4.71 -10.82 -1.40
CA GLU A 56 3.54 -11.31 -0.67
C GLU A 56 2.43 -11.78 -1.63
N ALA A 57 2.17 -11.05 -2.70
CA ALA A 57 1.20 -11.45 -3.71
C ALA A 57 1.60 -12.77 -4.39
N ARG A 58 2.87 -12.92 -4.76
CA ARG A 58 3.42 -14.17 -5.34
C ARG A 58 3.30 -15.34 -4.38
N TYR A 59 3.68 -15.14 -3.13
CA TYR A 59 3.46 -16.16 -2.10
C TYR A 59 1.99 -16.54 -1.98
N GLY A 60 1.09 -15.56 -1.97
CA GLY A 60 -0.35 -15.77 -1.85
C GLY A 60 -0.92 -16.66 -2.97
N TYR A 61 -0.59 -16.40 -4.23
CA TYR A 61 -1.11 -17.22 -5.31
C TYR A 61 -0.43 -18.60 -5.42
N LEU A 62 0.83 -18.72 -5.02
CA LEU A 62 1.50 -20.02 -4.92
C LEU A 62 0.85 -20.88 -3.82
N GLN A 63 0.65 -20.29 -2.64
CA GLN A 63 -0.02 -20.96 -1.52
C GLN A 63 -1.44 -21.40 -1.87
N ALA A 64 -2.17 -20.56 -2.61
CA ALA A 64 -3.53 -20.85 -3.04
C ALA A 64 -3.60 -21.86 -4.23
N GLY A 65 -2.46 -22.27 -4.75
CA GLY A 65 -2.39 -23.24 -5.86
C GLY A 65 -2.98 -22.69 -7.16
N TRP A 66 -2.84 -21.38 -7.43
CA TRP A 66 -3.38 -20.81 -8.67
C TRP A 66 -2.67 -21.38 -9.89
N GLY A 67 -3.44 -21.72 -10.91
CA GLY A 67 -2.90 -22.14 -12.20
C GLY A 67 -2.20 -20.98 -12.93
N ARG A 68 -1.37 -21.33 -13.91
CA ARG A 68 -0.53 -20.39 -14.67
C ARG A 68 -1.30 -19.20 -15.23
N ALA A 69 -2.46 -19.43 -15.82
CA ALA A 69 -3.27 -18.35 -16.42
C ALA A 69 -3.78 -17.34 -15.40
N ARG A 70 -4.19 -17.80 -14.22
CA ARG A 70 -4.65 -16.92 -13.13
C ARG A 70 -3.50 -16.13 -12.52
N ALA A 71 -2.36 -16.78 -12.27
CA ALA A 71 -1.15 -16.11 -11.78
C ALA A 71 -0.66 -15.04 -12.76
N ALA A 72 -0.67 -15.34 -14.08
CA ALA A 72 -0.29 -14.37 -15.11
C ALA A 72 -1.21 -13.14 -15.15
N ARG A 73 -2.51 -13.30 -14.96
CA ARG A 73 -3.45 -12.17 -14.86
C ARG A 73 -3.15 -11.29 -13.64
N GLU A 74 -2.82 -11.89 -12.52
CA GLU A 74 -2.43 -11.15 -11.32
C GLU A 74 -1.11 -10.39 -11.52
N GLU A 75 -0.11 -11.01 -12.10
CA GLU A 75 1.16 -10.34 -12.44
C GLU A 75 0.92 -9.15 -13.39
N HIS A 76 0.04 -9.30 -14.37
CA HIS A 76 -0.34 -8.20 -15.27
C HIS A 76 -1.02 -7.05 -14.52
N ARG A 77 -1.91 -7.36 -13.59
CA ARG A 77 -2.56 -6.37 -12.73
C ARG A 77 -1.55 -5.64 -11.83
N LEU A 78 -0.65 -6.38 -11.19
CA LEU A 78 0.39 -5.81 -10.33
C LEU A 78 1.37 -4.93 -11.12
N ALA A 79 1.64 -5.24 -12.37
CA ALA A 79 2.48 -4.43 -13.25
C ALA A 79 1.90 -3.04 -13.57
N THR A 80 0.62 -2.79 -13.30
CA THR A 80 0.01 -1.46 -13.44
C THR A 80 0.41 -0.49 -12.33
N PHE A 81 0.90 -0.99 -11.21
CA PHE A 81 1.42 -0.17 -10.12
C PHE A 81 2.88 0.21 -10.37
N LEU A 82 3.26 1.42 -9.96
CA LEU A 82 4.67 1.80 -9.91
C LEU A 82 5.38 0.95 -8.85
N GLN A 83 6.41 0.21 -9.25
CA GLN A 83 7.14 -0.68 -8.34
C GLN A 83 8.30 0.06 -7.68
N MET A 84 8.40 -0.03 -6.35
CA MET A 84 9.42 0.65 -5.56
C MET A 84 10.36 -0.35 -4.89
N PRO A 85 11.69 -0.24 -5.14
CA PRO A 85 12.68 -1.14 -4.56
C PRO A 85 12.97 -0.81 -3.09
N LEU A 86 13.64 -1.73 -2.41
CA LEU A 86 14.26 -1.53 -1.10
C LEU A 86 15.67 -0.97 -1.31
N ASP A 87 15.78 0.33 -1.46
CA ASP A 87 17.05 1.03 -1.58
C ASP A 87 17.62 1.42 -0.19
N PRO A 88 18.86 1.96 -0.11
CA PRO A 88 19.47 2.31 1.17
C PRO A 88 18.63 3.24 2.05
N THR A 89 17.91 4.20 1.47
CA THR A 89 17.03 5.10 2.25
C THR A 89 15.87 4.33 2.89
N VAL A 90 15.31 3.34 2.19
CA VAL A 90 14.26 2.48 2.74
C VAL A 90 14.81 1.61 3.88
N LEU A 91 16.05 1.12 3.77
CA LEU A 91 16.70 0.35 4.84
C LEU A 91 16.81 1.17 6.12
N ASP A 92 17.25 2.43 6.02
CA ASP A 92 17.37 3.34 7.15
C ASP A 92 16.01 3.64 7.80
N GLU A 93 15.00 3.89 6.99
CA GLU A 93 13.64 4.14 7.48
C GLU A 93 13.02 2.89 8.12
N TRP A 94 13.27 1.70 7.57
CA TRP A 94 12.82 0.46 8.20
C TRP A 94 13.41 0.28 9.59
N ALA A 95 14.74 0.48 9.74
CA ALA A 95 15.41 0.35 11.02
C ALA A 95 14.84 1.34 12.05
N ARG A 96 14.58 2.58 11.64
CA ARG A 96 13.97 3.61 12.48
C ARG A 96 12.53 3.24 12.88
N LEU A 97 11.70 2.83 11.94
CA LEU A 97 10.32 2.41 12.21
C LEU A 97 10.25 1.13 13.06
N LYS A 98 11.17 0.18 12.85
CA LYS A 98 11.27 -1.04 13.66
C LYS A 98 11.55 -0.69 15.12
N LEU A 99 12.48 0.21 15.38
CA LEU A 99 12.78 0.68 16.73
C LEU A 99 11.56 1.36 17.36
N SER A 100 10.87 2.23 16.63
CA SER A 100 9.64 2.91 17.07
C SER A 100 8.52 1.90 17.35
N SER A 101 8.35 0.90 16.50
CA SER A 101 7.38 -0.17 16.68
C SER A 101 7.58 -0.92 17.99
N ARG A 102 8.82 -1.26 18.31
CA ARG A 102 9.15 -1.94 19.58
C ARG A 102 8.88 -1.05 20.80
N ARG A 103 9.22 0.24 20.70
CA ARG A 103 9.01 1.21 21.79
C ARG A 103 7.55 1.51 22.04
N ASN A 104 6.73 1.53 21.00
CA ASN A 104 5.30 1.88 21.08
C ASN A 104 4.37 0.66 21.10
N GLY A 105 4.90 -0.55 20.98
CA GLY A 105 4.11 -1.78 21.03
C GLY A 105 3.14 -1.93 19.85
N TRP A 106 3.54 -1.47 18.64
CA TRP A 106 2.69 -1.66 17.46
C TRP A 106 2.62 -3.14 17.08
N ASN A 107 1.42 -3.63 16.82
CA ASN A 107 1.19 -4.99 16.33
C ASN A 107 1.25 -5.02 14.81
N VAL A 108 2.44 -4.82 14.26
CA VAL A 108 2.71 -4.80 12.82
C VAL A 108 3.80 -5.81 12.48
N SER A 109 3.66 -6.45 11.32
CA SER A 109 4.67 -7.38 10.81
C SER A 109 5.90 -6.62 10.27
N ASP A 110 7.00 -7.34 10.08
CA ASP A 110 8.18 -6.77 9.43
C ASP A 110 7.87 -6.36 7.98
N ASN A 111 7.01 -7.10 7.28
CA ASN A 111 6.58 -6.73 5.94
C ASN A 111 5.80 -5.40 5.93
N ASP A 112 4.90 -5.20 6.88
CA ASP A 112 4.18 -3.93 7.04
C ASP A 112 5.14 -2.77 7.27
N LEU A 113 6.19 -2.98 8.08
CA LEU A 113 7.23 -1.98 8.32
C LEU A 113 8.06 -1.69 7.07
N TRP A 114 8.37 -2.70 6.24
CA TRP A 114 9.04 -2.50 4.95
C TRP A 114 8.21 -1.65 3.99
N ILE A 115 6.90 -1.90 3.93
CA ILE A 115 5.98 -1.14 3.09
C ILE A 115 5.86 0.31 3.60
N ALA A 116 5.70 0.50 4.91
CA ALA A 116 5.69 1.83 5.53
C ALA A 116 7.01 2.58 5.31
N ALA A 117 8.15 1.90 5.44
CA ALA A 117 9.47 2.47 5.17
C ALA A 117 9.63 2.91 3.72
N THR A 118 9.06 2.16 2.77
CA THR A 118 9.04 2.54 1.35
C THR A 118 8.29 3.85 1.13
N ALA A 119 7.16 4.05 1.79
CA ALA A 119 6.41 5.30 1.74
C ALA A 119 7.18 6.45 2.40
N THR A 120 7.68 6.24 3.60
CA THR A 120 8.39 7.25 4.41
C THR A 120 9.65 7.74 3.71
N ALA A 121 10.45 6.83 3.15
CA ALA A 121 11.70 7.15 2.46
C ALA A 121 11.52 8.09 1.27
N ARG A 122 10.33 8.13 0.69
CA ARG A 122 10.00 8.93 -0.50
C ARG A 122 9.03 10.08 -0.21
N GLY A 123 8.62 10.25 1.05
CA GLY A 123 7.65 11.29 1.43
C GLY A 123 6.27 11.08 0.83
N HIS A 124 5.86 9.81 0.63
CA HIS A 124 4.54 9.46 0.11
C HIS A 124 3.62 8.98 1.22
N ALA A 125 2.31 9.20 1.06
CA ALA A 125 1.32 8.61 1.95
C ALA A 125 1.18 7.10 1.70
N LEU A 126 0.82 6.37 2.75
CA LEU A 126 0.52 4.95 2.73
C LEU A 126 -0.99 4.74 2.70
N VAL A 127 -1.47 3.90 1.79
CA VAL A 127 -2.88 3.49 1.72
C VAL A 127 -3.02 2.06 2.22
N THR A 128 -3.86 1.85 3.21
CA THR A 128 -4.08 0.53 3.82
C THR A 128 -5.55 0.27 4.14
N CYS A 129 -5.96 -0.99 4.08
CA CYS A 129 -7.22 -1.48 4.63
C CYS A 129 -7.01 -2.23 5.96
N ASP A 130 -5.77 -2.39 6.41
CA ASP A 130 -5.42 -3.09 7.64
C ASP A 130 -5.40 -2.14 8.83
N ALA A 131 -6.20 -2.46 9.86
CA ALA A 131 -6.29 -1.68 11.09
C ALA A 131 -4.97 -1.67 11.88
N ASP A 132 -4.19 -2.75 11.85
CA ASP A 132 -2.91 -2.82 12.57
C ASP A 132 -1.87 -1.93 11.89
N GLN A 133 -1.79 -1.95 10.57
CA GLN A 133 -0.90 -1.04 9.83
C GLN A 133 -1.33 0.43 9.97
N ALA A 134 -2.63 0.70 10.08
CA ALA A 134 -3.16 2.04 10.32
C ALA A 134 -2.78 2.62 11.69
N ARG A 135 -2.30 1.80 12.62
CA ARG A 135 -1.80 2.24 13.94
C ARG A 135 -0.37 2.77 13.92
N ILE A 136 0.33 2.68 12.82
CA ILE A 136 1.65 3.27 12.68
C ILE A 136 1.51 4.79 12.75
N VAL A 137 2.03 5.40 13.81
CA VAL A 137 2.04 6.85 14.01
C VAL A 137 3.47 7.35 13.92
N ASP A 138 3.76 8.04 12.84
CA ASP A 138 5.09 8.59 12.58
C ASP A 138 4.96 9.98 11.93
N PRO A 139 5.74 11.00 12.37
CA PRO A 139 5.63 12.35 11.83
C PRO A 139 6.00 12.46 10.35
N LYS A 140 6.71 11.48 9.79
CA LYS A 140 7.07 11.42 8.37
C LYS A 140 6.07 10.64 7.52
N LEU A 141 5.03 10.03 8.12
CA LEU A 141 4.11 9.15 7.43
C LEU A 141 2.66 9.59 7.60
N GLU A 142 2.01 9.92 6.50
CA GLU A 142 0.56 10.03 6.43
C GLU A 142 -0.02 8.65 6.08
N VAL A 143 -0.99 8.18 6.85
CA VAL A 143 -1.69 6.92 6.58
C VAL A 143 -3.13 7.20 6.20
N LEU A 144 -3.53 6.72 5.02
CA LEU A 144 -4.90 6.74 4.53
C LEU A 144 -5.52 5.36 4.82
N HIS A 145 -6.31 5.28 5.86
CA HIS A 145 -6.97 4.03 6.25
C HIS A 145 -8.36 3.93 5.65
N LEU A 146 -8.59 2.89 4.86
CA LEU A 146 -9.87 2.55 4.25
C LEU A 146 -10.36 1.21 4.80
N PRO A 147 -11.09 1.20 5.90
CA PRO A 147 -11.48 -0.05 6.58
C PRO A 147 -12.39 -0.89 5.68
N ILE A 148 -12.22 -2.21 5.76
CA ILE A 148 -13.16 -3.16 5.18
C ILE A 148 -14.33 -3.25 6.14
N ALA A 149 -15.56 -3.13 5.61
CA ALA A 149 -16.76 -3.33 6.43
C ALA A 149 -16.78 -4.76 6.99
N PRO A 150 -17.27 -4.94 8.23
CA PRO A 150 -17.38 -6.24 8.86
C PRO A 150 -18.32 -7.19 8.13
#